data_00317bdd8746f85e0ea9a63fc4df0f46
#
_entry.id   00317bdd8746f85e0ea9a63fc4df0f46
#
_cell.length_a   1.000
_cell.length_b   1.000
_cell.length_c   1.000
_cell.angle_alpha   90.00
_cell.angle_beta   90.00
_cell.angle_gamma   90.00
#
_symmetry.space_group_name_H-M   'P 1'
#
loop_
_entity.id
_entity.type
_entity.pdbx_description
1 polymer ?
#
loop_
_entity_poly.entity_id
_entity_poly.type
_entity_poly.pdbx_seq_one_letter_code
_entity_poly.pdbx_strand_id
1 'polypeptide(L)'
;ICDAPSGMLRTFALMYGESPNDITGECYGLNHLSYFKSIKLKGREIMPELIENDEAYKKSDMRYFEKELLRDRGCVLNEYLYYFYYREKAVENILKADQTRGEQIRDINKSMTTELSQMDIENDFGNCLKIFSKWYGMREGSYMASETGEKRTQPWHFDIYEEDDGGYAGVALKFIETAQSGTNGTMIMCIPNDGSIDGLRNDDVVEITCDVDKNGCTPHRIGKVDEQNLELIRRVKNYERLSSKAIRERSRSAAIQALTLHPLVNSYSIAVKLVDEFIEHNKNYCGGWK
;
A
#
# COMPACT_ATOMS: atom_id res chain seq x y z
N ILE A 1 -6.42 -7.87 -3.98
CA ILE A 1 -6.20 -6.83 -5.01
C ILE A 1 -5.30 -5.77 -4.39
N CYS A 2 -4.20 -5.43 -5.08
CA CYS A 2 -3.17 -4.52 -4.61
C CYS A 2 -2.99 -3.41 -5.63
N ASP A 3 -3.26 -2.17 -5.24
CA ASP A 3 -3.17 -1.01 -6.13
C ASP A 3 -1.77 -0.36 -6.12
N ALA A 4 -1.13 -0.23 -4.96
CA ALA A 4 0.13 0.49 -4.82
C ALA A 4 1.25 -0.06 -5.74
N PRO A 5 1.61 -1.37 -5.72
CA PRO A 5 2.61 -1.88 -6.66
C PRO A 5 2.15 -1.80 -8.12
N SER A 6 0.87 -2.03 -8.39
CA SER A 6 0.32 -1.93 -9.75
C SER A 6 0.36 -0.49 -10.27
N GLY A 7 0.04 0.49 -9.43
CA GLY A 7 0.14 1.91 -9.75
C GLY A 7 1.57 2.35 -10.05
N MET A 8 2.54 1.81 -9.33
CA MET A 8 3.96 2.08 -9.59
C MET A 8 4.40 1.56 -10.96
N LEU A 9 4.04 0.32 -11.32
CA LEU A 9 4.32 -0.23 -12.64
C LEU A 9 3.70 0.62 -13.76
N ARG A 10 2.43 1.02 -13.59
CA ARG A 10 1.76 1.92 -14.53
C ARG A 10 2.52 3.24 -14.70
N THR A 11 2.92 3.87 -13.60
CA THR A 11 3.70 5.11 -13.63
C THR A 11 4.97 4.94 -14.45
N PHE A 12 5.70 3.85 -14.25
CA PHE A 12 6.92 3.55 -15.01
C PHE A 12 6.62 3.34 -16.50
N ALA A 13 5.59 2.58 -16.87
CA ALA A 13 5.22 2.38 -18.28
C ALA A 13 4.95 3.72 -18.98
N LEU A 14 4.08 4.56 -18.38
CA LEU A 14 3.72 5.87 -18.93
C LEU A 14 4.92 6.80 -19.07
N MET A 15 5.89 6.74 -18.16
CA MET A 15 7.14 7.53 -18.26
C MET A 15 7.98 7.15 -19.47
N TYR A 16 7.94 5.90 -19.87
CA TYR A 16 8.59 5.42 -21.11
C TYR A 16 7.73 5.62 -22.37
N GLY A 17 6.53 6.20 -22.24
CA GLY A 17 5.58 6.37 -23.35
C GLY A 17 4.95 5.05 -23.82
N GLU A 18 4.90 4.06 -22.93
CA GLU A 18 4.43 2.71 -23.24
C GLU A 18 3.11 2.39 -22.53
N SER A 19 2.40 1.37 -23.03
CA SER A 19 1.18 0.90 -22.40
C SER A 19 1.45 0.26 -21.03
N PRO A 20 0.57 0.45 -20.03
CA PRO A 20 0.62 -0.31 -18.79
C PRO A 20 0.58 -1.84 -18.97
N ASN A 21 0.14 -2.33 -20.11
CA ASN A 21 0.16 -3.76 -20.44
C ASN A 21 1.54 -4.26 -20.92
N ASP A 22 2.46 -3.36 -21.25
CA ASP A 22 3.81 -3.70 -21.73
C ASP A 22 4.82 -3.86 -20.58
N ILE A 23 4.42 -3.54 -19.33
CA ILE A 23 5.28 -3.65 -18.16
C ILE A 23 4.83 -4.79 -17.25
N THR A 24 5.80 -5.51 -16.73
CA THR A 24 5.58 -6.55 -15.72
C THR A 24 6.57 -6.40 -14.58
N GLY A 25 6.17 -6.76 -13.36
CA GLY A 25 7.04 -6.73 -12.19
C GLY A 25 6.91 -8.02 -11.39
N GLU A 26 8.03 -8.59 -10.97
CA GLU A 26 8.04 -9.66 -9.97
C GLU A 26 7.97 -9.05 -8.58
N CYS A 27 6.75 -8.86 -8.08
CA CYS A 27 6.47 -8.37 -6.73
C CYS A 27 6.41 -9.54 -5.74
N TYR A 28 6.92 -9.33 -4.53
CA TYR A 28 6.79 -10.28 -3.43
C TYR A 28 6.78 -9.55 -2.08
N GLY A 29 6.10 -10.13 -1.11
CA GLY A 29 6.04 -9.60 0.26
C GLY A 29 4.66 -9.70 0.86
N LEU A 30 4.26 -8.67 1.59
CA LEU A 30 2.93 -8.53 2.19
C LEU A 30 2.32 -7.22 1.70
N ASN A 31 1.00 -7.09 1.82
CA ASN A 31 0.36 -5.81 1.56
C ASN A 31 0.99 -4.71 2.42
N HIS A 32 1.41 -3.62 1.79
CA HIS A 32 2.18 -2.51 2.38
C HIS A 32 3.63 -2.85 2.82
N LEU A 33 4.10 -4.05 2.56
CA LEU A 33 5.47 -4.49 2.86
C LEU A 33 5.94 -5.40 1.72
N SER A 34 6.08 -4.83 0.54
CA SER A 34 6.44 -5.56 -0.66
C SER A 34 7.63 -4.94 -1.40
N TYR A 35 8.21 -5.75 -2.25
CA TYR A 35 9.45 -5.47 -2.98
C TYR A 35 9.31 -5.91 -4.41
N PHE A 36 9.86 -5.16 -5.36
CA PHE A 36 10.07 -5.66 -6.71
C PHE A 36 11.45 -6.31 -6.84
N LYS A 37 11.46 -7.58 -7.19
CA LYS A 37 12.69 -8.33 -7.51
C LYS A 37 13.17 -8.05 -8.94
N SER A 38 12.25 -7.74 -9.84
CA SER A 38 12.49 -7.48 -11.25
C SER A 38 11.35 -6.61 -11.79
N ILE A 39 11.67 -5.69 -12.70
CA ILE A 39 10.70 -4.90 -13.46
C ILE A 39 11.12 -4.95 -14.93
N LYS A 40 10.22 -5.44 -15.79
CA LYS A 40 10.50 -5.61 -17.22
C LYS A 40 9.52 -4.79 -18.06
N LEU A 41 10.06 -4.05 -19.01
CA LEU A 41 9.30 -3.34 -20.05
C LEU A 41 9.51 -4.04 -21.39
N LYS A 42 8.44 -4.55 -22.00
CA LYS A 42 8.51 -5.35 -23.23
C LYS A 42 9.52 -6.49 -23.12
N GLY A 43 9.58 -7.13 -21.96
CA GLY A 43 10.49 -8.25 -21.66
C GLY A 43 11.93 -7.85 -21.31
N ARG A 44 12.34 -6.58 -21.43
CA ARG A 44 13.66 -6.07 -21.03
C ARG A 44 13.66 -5.67 -19.56
N GLU A 45 14.62 -6.16 -18.79
CA GLU A 45 14.83 -5.73 -17.42
C GLU A 45 15.21 -4.24 -17.36
N ILE A 46 14.48 -3.45 -16.56
CA ILE A 46 14.68 -2.00 -16.44
C ILE A 46 14.88 -1.54 -14.99
N MET A 47 14.72 -2.38 -13.99
CA MET A 47 14.76 -1.95 -12.59
C MET A 47 16.07 -1.23 -12.19
N PRO A 48 17.29 -1.70 -12.58
CA PRO A 48 18.51 -0.98 -12.27
C PRO A 48 18.55 0.42 -12.93
N GLU A 49 18.02 0.53 -14.16
CA GLU A 49 17.92 1.79 -14.89
C GLU A 49 16.93 2.76 -14.23
N LEU A 50 15.78 2.23 -13.72
CA LEU A 50 14.76 3.02 -13.00
C LEU A 50 15.32 3.67 -11.74
N ILE A 51 16.13 2.94 -10.95
CA ILE A 51 16.73 3.45 -9.71
C ILE A 51 17.67 4.62 -10.01
N GLU A 52 18.39 4.60 -11.13
CA GLU A 52 19.30 5.66 -11.53
C GLU A 52 18.59 6.82 -12.24
N ASN A 53 17.41 6.61 -12.80
CA ASN A 53 16.68 7.62 -13.55
C ASN A 53 16.06 8.67 -12.61
N ASP A 54 16.53 9.93 -12.70
CA ASP A 54 16.06 11.03 -11.86
C ASP A 54 14.58 11.37 -12.04
N GLU A 55 14.04 11.18 -13.22
CA GLU A 55 12.62 11.42 -13.50
C GLU A 55 11.76 10.33 -12.89
N ALA A 56 12.14 9.05 -13.06
CA ALA A 56 11.50 7.92 -12.44
C ALA A 56 11.49 8.05 -10.91
N TYR A 57 12.63 8.40 -10.36
CA TYR A 57 12.79 8.62 -8.93
C TYR A 57 11.83 9.71 -8.40
N LYS A 58 11.80 10.88 -9.05
CA LYS A 58 10.98 12.02 -8.61
C LYS A 58 9.47 11.82 -8.79
N LYS A 59 9.07 11.09 -9.83
CA LYS A 59 7.66 10.89 -10.18
C LYS A 59 7.03 9.65 -9.54
N SER A 60 7.83 8.77 -8.95
CA SER A 60 7.34 7.58 -8.24
C SER A 60 7.57 7.66 -6.74
N ASP A 61 7.10 6.64 -6.01
CA ASP A 61 7.27 6.54 -4.57
C ASP A 61 8.71 6.20 -4.15
N MET A 62 9.60 5.93 -5.12
CA MET A 62 11.04 5.84 -4.86
C MET A 62 11.60 7.11 -4.21
N ARG A 63 11.01 8.28 -4.45
CA ARG A 63 11.42 9.58 -3.86
C ARG A 63 11.42 9.61 -2.33
N TYR A 64 10.67 8.72 -1.69
CA TYR A 64 10.63 8.62 -0.23
C TYR A 64 11.87 7.95 0.36
N PHE A 65 12.71 7.33 -0.46
CA PHE A 65 13.91 6.60 -0.07
C PHE A 65 15.16 7.25 -0.66
N GLU A 66 16.25 7.23 0.09
CA GLU A 66 17.54 7.65 -0.47
C GLU A 66 17.95 6.67 -1.59
N LYS A 67 18.52 7.20 -2.69
CA LYS A 67 18.95 6.36 -3.83
C LYS A 67 19.98 5.31 -3.42
N GLU A 68 20.83 5.64 -2.45
CA GLU A 68 21.82 4.72 -1.88
C GLU A 68 21.12 3.48 -1.30
N LEU A 69 20.04 3.67 -0.53
CA LEU A 69 19.27 2.55 0.01
C LEU A 69 18.70 1.66 -1.09
N LEU A 70 18.11 2.25 -2.14
CA LEU A 70 17.55 1.48 -3.26
C LEU A 70 18.63 0.70 -4.02
N ARG A 71 19.83 1.30 -4.21
CA ARG A 71 21.00 0.63 -4.82
C ARG A 71 21.49 -0.54 -3.96
N ASP A 72 21.66 -0.31 -2.66
CA ASP A 72 22.15 -1.32 -1.72
C ASP A 72 21.18 -2.50 -1.60
N ARG A 73 19.89 -2.21 -1.63
CA ARG A 73 18.84 -3.23 -1.63
C ARG A 73 18.66 -3.93 -2.99
N GLY A 74 19.06 -3.29 -4.08
CA GLY A 74 18.90 -3.78 -5.44
C GLY A 74 17.43 -4.07 -5.79
N CYS A 75 16.48 -3.33 -5.21
CA CYS A 75 15.05 -3.51 -5.41
C CYS A 75 14.29 -2.20 -5.24
N VAL A 76 13.11 -2.13 -5.85
CA VAL A 76 12.16 -1.04 -5.62
C VAL A 76 11.26 -1.43 -4.43
N LEU A 77 11.09 -0.50 -3.51
CA LEU A 77 10.40 -0.68 -2.23
C LEU A 77 8.97 -0.14 -2.30
N ASN A 78 8.04 -0.81 -1.62
CA ASN A 78 6.72 -0.25 -1.35
C ASN A 78 6.85 1.01 -0.47
N GLU A 79 6.07 2.06 -0.74
CA GLU A 79 6.18 3.35 -0.06
C GLU A 79 6.00 3.26 1.47
N TYR A 80 5.19 2.33 1.96
CA TYR A 80 4.97 2.16 3.41
C TYR A 80 6.18 1.60 4.15
N LEU A 81 7.19 1.06 3.45
CA LEU A 81 8.46 0.71 4.06
C LEU A 81 9.23 1.94 4.57
N TYR A 82 8.82 3.16 4.16
CA TYR A 82 9.31 4.39 4.75
C TYR A 82 9.21 4.38 6.28
N TYR A 83 8.11 3.91 6.84
CA TYR A 83 7.90 3.82 8.29
C TYR A 83 8.87 2.85 8.99
N PHE A 84 9.42 1.90 8.27
CA PHE A 84 10.42 0.98 8.80
C PHE A 84 11.83 1.55 8.68
N TYR A 85 12.20 2.05 7.50
CA TYR A 85 13.55 2.54 7.24
C TYR A 85 13.84 3.92 7.85
N TYR A 86 12.82 4.78 7.99
CA TYR A 86 12.94 6.15 8.48
C TYR A 86 11.98 6.42 9.65
N ARG A 87 11.85 5.44 10.54
CA ARG A 87 10.91 5.48 11.67
C ARG A 87 11.07 6.74 12.52
N GLU A 88 12.31 7.12 12.84
CA GLU A 88 12.61 8.29 13.66
C GLU A 88 12.18 9.59 12.97
N LYS A 89 12.44 9.71 11.66
CA LYS A 89 12.01 10.87 10.84
C LYS A 89 10.48 10.95 10.79
N ALA A 90 9.81 9.81 10.56
CA ALA A 90 8.35 9.76 10.52
C ALA A 90 7.73 10.20 11.86
N VAL A 91 8.23 9.69 12.99
CA VAL A 91 7.76 10.06 14.32
C VAL A 91 8.02 11.54 14.60
N GLU A 92 9.20 12.05 14.29
CA GLU A 92 9.55 13.47 14.48
C GLU A 92 8.63 14.38 13.67
N ASN A 93 8.37 14.04 12.40
CA ASN A 93 7.50 14.83 11.53
C ASN A 93 6.04 14.80 11.99
N ILE A 94 5.52 13.63 12.37
CA ILE A 94 4.15 13.47 12.90
C ILE A 94 3.98 14.29 14.19
N LEU A 95 4.96 14.30 15.08
CA LEU A 95 4.90 15.07 16.31
C LEU A 95 4.98 16.59 16.09
N LYS A 96 5.53 17.05 14.99
CA LYS A 96 5.58 18.45 14.58
C LYS A 96 4.34 18.91 13.82
N ALA A 97 3.52 17.97 13.34
CA ALA A 97 2.33 18.29 12.58
C ALA A 97 1.24 18.86 13.49
N ASP A 98 0.52 19.89 13.03
CA ASP A 98 -0.59 20.52 13.76
C ASP A 98 -1.77 19.56 13.96
N GLN A 99 -1.93 18.59 13.05
CA GLN A 99 -3.00 17.59 13.04
C GLN A 99 -2.48 16.23 12.66
N THR A 100 -3.07 15.19 13.23
CA THR A 100 -2.85 13.82 12.74
C THR A 100 -3.49 13.63 11.35
N ARG A 101 -3.00 12.66 10.59
CA ARG A 101 -3.60 12.32 9.30
C ARG A 101 -5.09 11.99 9.40
N GLY A 102 -5.50 11.30 10.45
CA GLY A 102 -6.90 10.97 10.69
C GLY A 102 -7.77 12.21 10.91
N GLU A 103 -7.31 13.18 11.69
CA GLU A 103 -8.01 14.46 11.89
C GLU A 103 -8.11 15.26 10.60
N GLN A 104 -7.03 15.35 9.83
CA GLN A 104 -7.02 16.02 8.53
C GLN A 104 -8.05 15.42 7.56
N ILE A 105 -8.08 14.09 7.42
CA ILE A 105 -9.04 13.39 6.55
C ILE A 105 -10.48 13.61 7.05
N ARG A 106 -10.72 13.55 8.36
CA ARG A 106 -12.03 13.83 8.95
C ARG A 106 -12.50 15.24 8.57
N ASP A 107 -11.65 16.24 8.70
CA ASP A 107 -12.01 17.63 8.46
C ASP A 107 -12.21 17.93 6.97
N ILE A 108 -11.41 17.33 6.09
CA ILE A 108 -11.62 17.34 4.63
C ILE A 108 -12.97 16.73 4.27
N ASN A 109 -13.26 15.52 4.76
CA ASN A 109 -14.52 14.84 4.47
C ASN A 109 -15.72 15.62 5.01
N LYS A 110 -15.63 16.17 6.22
CA LYS A 110 -16.69 17.00 6.80
C LYS A 110 -16.96 18.24 5.95
N SER A 111 -15.93 18.93 5.52
CA SER A 111 -16.06 20.11 4.66
C SER A 111 -16.67 19.77 3.31
N MET A 112 -16.17 18.70 2.66
CA MET A 112 -16.69 18.21 1.39
C MET A 112 -18.18 17.84 1.48
N THR A 113 -18.56 17.04 2.48
CA THR A 113 -19.97 16.63 2.66
C THR A 113 -20.87 17.82 3.02
N THR A 114 -20.38 18.79 3.80
CA THR A 114 -21.14 20.01 4.11
C THR A 114 -21.40 20.85 2.87
N GLU A 115 -20.39 21.09 2.03
CA GLU A 115 -20.57 21.82 0.77
C GLU A 115 -21.53 21.08 -0.19
N LEU A 116 -21.34 19.77 -0.38
CA LEU A 116 -22.17 18.96 -1.27
C LEU A 116 -23.62 18.82 -0.79
N SER A 117 -23.86 18.79 0.53
CA SER A 117 -25.23 18.69 1.08
C SER A 117 -26.10 19.93 0.79
N GLN A 118 -25.50 21.04 0.40
CA GLN A 118 -26.19 22.28 0.03
C GLN A 118 -26.44 22.41 -1.47
N MET A 119 -26.02 21.41 -2.25
CA MET A 119 -26.10 21.41 -3.70
C MET A 119 -27.27 20.56 -4.21
N ASP A 120 -27.81 20.95 -5.34
CA ASP A 120 -28.73 20.11 -6.10
C ASP A 120 -27.93 19.20 -7.05
N ILE A 121 -27.61 17.98 -6.56
CA ILE A 121 -26.74 17.04 -7.28
C ILE A 121 -27.33 16.64 -8.64
N GLU A 122 -28.67 16.55 -8.74
CA GLU A 122 -29.33 16.12 -9.98
C GLU A 122 -29.26 17.19 -11.06
N ASN A 123 -29.39 18.48 -10.69
CA ASN A 123 -29.44 19.57 -11.65
C ASN A 123 -28.10 20.35 -11.77
N ASP A 124 -27.17 20.18 -10.83
CA ASP A 124 -25.89 20.90 -10.81
C ASP A 124 -24.66 19.97 -10.59
N PHE A 125 -24.70 18.82 -11.24
CA PHE A 125 -23.65 17.80 -11.14
C PHE A 125 -22.25 18.35 -11.43
N GLY A 126 -22.09 19.22 -12.43
CA GLY A 126 -20.80 19.79 -12.81
C GLY A 126 -20.14 20.61 -11.68
N ASN A 127 -20.91 21.38 -10.89
CA ASN A 127 -20.36 22.09 -9.74
C ASN A 127 -20.15 21.16 -8.55
N CYS A 128 -20.99 20.17 -8.36
CA CYS A 128 -20.74 19.10 -7.37
C CYS A 128 -19.43 18.39 -7.62
N LEU A 129 -19.12 18.08 -8.88
CA LEU A 129 -17.86 17.45 -9.28
C LEU A 129 -16.64 18.35 -9.00
N LYS A 130 -16.75 19.67 -9.21
CA LYS A 130 -15.68 20.62 -8.84
C LYS A 130 -15.44 20.66 -7.33
N ILE A 131 -16.49 20.62 -6.52
CA ILE A 131 -16.38 20.55 -5.04
C ILE A 131 -15.70 19.25 -4.64
N PHE A 132 -16.13 18.12 -5.18
CA PHE A 132 -15.50 16.83 -4.96
C PHE A 132 -14.00 16.88 -5.32
N SER A 133 -13.68 17.33 -6.54
CA SER A 133 -12.30 17.38 -7.04
C SER A 133 -11.41 18.28 -6.17
N LYS A 134 -11.92 19.42 -5.70
CA LYS A 134 -11.22 20.32 -4.79
C LYS A 134 -10.80 19.58 -3.49
N TRP A 135 -11.75 18.96 -2.83
CA TRP A 135 -11.50 18.33 -1.52
C TRP A 135 -10.74 17.02 -1.64
N TYR A 136 -11.05 16.22 -2.64
CA TYR A 136 -10.31 14.99 -2.88
C TYR A 136 -8.87 15.27 -3.31
N GLY A 137 -8.66 16.30 -4.12
CA GLY A 137 -7.31 16.78 -4.48
C GLY A 137 -6.48 17.21 -3.26
N MET A 138 -7.12 17.86 -2.26
CA MET A 138 -6.45 18.19 -0.99
C MET A 138 -6.06 16.93 -0.21
N ARG A 139 -6.92 15.91 -0.19
CA ARG A 139 -6.64 14.62 0.46
C ARG A 139 -5.45 13.93 -0.21
N GLU A 140 -5.46 13.84 -1.54
CA GLU A 140 -4.40 13.18 -2.30
C GLU A 140 -3.07 13.96 -2.25
N GLY A 141 -3.11 15.28 -2.35
CA GLY A 141 -1.93 16.13 -2.25
C GLY A 141 -1.25 16.11 -0.88
N SER A 142 -1.98 15.73 0.17
CA SER A 142 -1.46 15.59 1.54
C SER A 142 -1.09 14.15 1.93
N TYR A 143 -1.18 13.19 0.98
CA TYR A 143 -0.82 11.80 1.23
C TYR A 143 0.66 11.66 1.60
N MET A 144 0.94 11.00 2.72
CA MET A 144 2.26 10.83 3.34
C MET A 144 3.01 12.15 3.68
N ALA A 145 2.38 13.32 3.54
CA ALA A 145 3.05 14.59 3.76
C ALA A 145 3.42 14.83 5.24
N SER A 146 2.56 14.39 6.16
CA SER A 146 2.82 14.52 7.60
C SER A 146 4.00 13.66 8.06
N GLU A 147 4.17 12.50 7.46
CA GLU A 147 5.19 11.51 7.80
C GLU A 147 6.54 11.82 7.18
N THR A 148 6.53 12.18 5.90
CA THR A 148 7.76 12.42 5.12
C THR A 148 8.25 13.86 5.19
N GLY A 149 7.37 14.80 5.53
CA GLY A 149 7.63 16.24 5.42
C GLY A 149 7.48 16.76 3.97
N GLU A 150 7.13 15.91 3.02
CA GLU A 150 7.02 16.24 1.60
C GLU A 150 5.58 16.23 1.11
N LYS A 151 5.16 17.28 0.42
CA LYS A 151 3.87 17.30 -0.28
C LYS A 151 4.03 16.79 -1.70
N ARG A 152 3.00 16.13 -2.22
CA ARG A 152 2.97 15.78 -3.64
C ARG A 152 3.05 17.04 -4.48
N THR A 153 3.97 17.06 -5.42
CA THR A 153 4.22 18.22 -6.30
C THR A 153 3.28 18.29 -7.49
N GLN A 154 2.71 17.15 -7.89
CA GLN A 154 1.76 17.12 -8.99
C GLN A 154 0.34 17.31 -8.44
N PRO A 155 -0.45 18.25 -9.00
CA PRO A 155 -1.85 18.38 -8.66
C PRO A 155 -2.58 17.08 -9.01
N TRP A 156 -3.45 16.63 -8.12
CA TRP A 156 -4.39 15.55 -8.44
C TRP A 156 -5.34 16.03 -9.52
N HIS A 157 -5.45 15.24 -10.58
CA HIS A 157 -6.39 15.47 -11.68
C HIS A 157 -7.43 14.37 -11.67
N PHE A 158 -8.66 14.73 -11.91
CA PHE A 158 -9.79 13.81 -12.07
C PHE A 158 -10.68 14.31 -13.18
N ASP A 159 -10.81 13.51 -14.21
CA ASP A 159 -11.77 13.70 -15.28
C ASP A 159 -12.60 12.42 -15.44
N ILE A 160 -13.91 12.51 -15.25
CA ILE A 160 -14.82 11.37 -15.37
C ILE A 160 -14.93 10.83 -16.80
N TYR A 161 -14.45 11.58 -17.78
CA TYR A 161 -14.47 11.18 -19.20
C TYR A 161 -13.13 10.60 -19.68
N GLU A 162 -12.08 10.69 -18.86
CA GLU A 162 -10.83 9.97 -19.11
C GLU A 162 -10.96 8.50 -18.70
N GLU A 163 -10.42 7.62 -19.53
CA GLU A 163 -10.27 6.22 -19.16
C GLU A 163 -9.28 6.13 -17.99
N ASP A 164 -9.80 6.08 -16.77
CA ASP A 164 -9.01 5.80 -15.57
C ASP A 164 -9.08 4.30 -15.26
N ASP A 165 -8.05 3.58 -15.65
CA ASP A 165 -7.83 2.17 -15.31
C ASP A 165 -6.97 2.00 -14.05
N GLY A 166 -6.76 3.09 -13.30
CA GLY A 166 -5.94 3.14 -12.10
C GLY A 166 -6.69 2.82 -10.81
N GLY A 167 -5.91 2.73 -9.73
CA GLY A 167 -6.40 2.49 -8.38
C GLY A 167 -7.11 1.14 -8.20
N TYR A 168 -7.83 1.03 -7.09
CA TYR A 168 -8.54 -0.22 -6.74
C TYR A 168 -9.60 -0.63 -7.75
N ALA A 169 -10.33 0.35 -8.30
CA ALA A 169 -11.40 0.08 -9.25
C ALA A 169 -10.83 -0.50 -10.55
N GLY A 170 -9.79 0.09 -11.11
CA GLY A 170 -9.14 -0.39 -12.33
C GLY A 170 -8.57 -1.79 -12.17
N VAL A 171 -7.85 -2.06 -11.07
CA VAL A 171 -7.32 -3.41 -10.80
C VAL A 171 -8.44 -4.43 -10.61
N ALA A 172 -9.55 -4.06 -9.93
CA ALA A 172 -10.68 -4.95 -9.74
C ALA A 172 -11.41 -5.26 -11.05
N LEU A 173 -11.64 -4.26 -11.89
CA LEU A 173 -12.27 -4.43 -13.20
C LEU A 173 -11.41 -5.29 -14.11
N LYS A 174 -10.09 -5.04 -14.16
CA LYS A 174 -9.15 -5.85 -14.94
C LYS A 174 -9.15 -7.32 -14.47
N PHE A 175 -9.23 -7.56 -13.17
CA PHE A 175 -9.34 -8.92 -12.63
C PHE A 175 -10.63 -9.61 -13.10
N ILE A 176 -11.78 -8.94 -12.98
CA ILE A 176 -13.08 -9.48 -13.39
C ILE A 176 -13.10 -9.77 -14.89
N GLU A 177 -12.62 -8.82 -15.70
CA GLU A 177 -12.53 -8.97 -17.14
C GLU A 177 -11.65 -10.15 -17.54
N THR A 178 -10.44 -10.25 -16.97
CA THR A 178 -9.50 -11.34 -17.25
C THR A 178 -10.11 -12.70 -16.87
N ALA A 179 -10.72 -12.79 -15.68
CA ALA A 179 -11.34 -14.03 -15.19
C ALA A 179 -12.55 -14.46 -16.03
N GLN A 180 -13.30 -13.51 -16.63
CA GLN A 180 -14.49 -13.80 -17.43
C GLN A 180 -14.19 -14.01 -18.92
N SER A 181 -13.27 -13.23 -19.50
CA SER A 181 -12.98 -13.29 -20.94
C SER A 181 -12.22 -14.53 -21.37
N GLY A 182 -11.60 -15.24 -20.40
CA GLY A 182 -10.71 -16.38 -20.69
C GLY A 182 -9.35 -15.96 -21.27
N THR A 183 -9.02 -14.67 -21.23
CA THR A 183 -7.67 -14.19 -21.54
C THR A 183 -6.76 -14.45 -20.34
N ASN A 184 -5.45 -14.49 -20.59
CA ASN A 184 -4.46 -14.56 -19.52
C ASN A 184 -3.97 -13.14 -19.20
N GLY A 185 -3.77 -12.86 -17.92
CA GLY A 185 -3.22 -11.58 -17.45
C GLY A 185 -2.27 -11.79 -16.29
N THR A 186 -1.32 -10.88 -16.13
CA THR A 186 -0.43 -10.86 -14.97
C THR A 186 -0.85 -9.74 -14.03
N MET A 187 -1.05 -10.05 -12.76
CA MET A 187 -1.52 -9.08 -11.74
C MET A 187 -0.81 -9.33 -10.40
N ILE A 188 -0.74 -8.29 -9.56
CA ILE A 188 -0.24 -8.40 -8.20
C ILE A 188 -1.43 -8.62 -7.27
N MET A 189 -1.42 -9.73 -6.54
CA MET A 189 -2.56 -10.20 -5.75
C MET A 189 -2.14 -10.57 -4.34
N CYS A 190 -3.07 -10.47 -3.38
CA CYS A 190 -2.91 -11.06 -2.04
C CYS A 190 -3.53 -12.45 -2.02
N ILE A 191 -2.71 -13.48 -2.06
CA ILE A 191 -3.13 -14.90 -2.09
C ILE A 191 -2.26 -15.75 -1.17
N PRO A 192 -2.66 -16.99 -0.85
CA PRO A 192 -1.79 -17.91 -0.12
C PRO A 192 -0.44 -18.12 -0.82
N ASN A 193 0.61 -18.22 -0.03
CA ASN A 193 1.99 -18.39 -0.51
C ASN A 193 2.17 -19.67 -1.35
N ASP A 194 1.56 -20.75 -0.96
CA ASP A 194 1.62 -22.06 -1.63
C ASP A 194 3.04 -22.44 -2.12
N GLY A 195 4.04 -22.17 -1.27
CA GLY A 195 5.45 -22.43 -1.56
C GLY A 195 6.11 -21.46 -2.54
N SER A 196 5.47 -20.37 -2.91
CA SER A 196 6.01 -19.41 -3.89
C SER A 196 7.21 -18.63 -3.36
N ILE A 197 7.19 -18.23 -2.09
CA ILE A 197 8.31 -17.59 -1.40
C ILE A 197 8.90 -18.60 -0.41
N ASP A 198 10.17 -18.93 -0.58
CA ASP A 198 10.85 -19.87 0.29
C ASP A 198 10.94 -19.32 1.72
N GLY A 199 10.67 -20.19 2.70
CA GLY A 199 10.79 -19.85 4.11
C GLY A 199 9.55 -19.22 4.75
N LEU A 200 8.44 -19.09 4.02
CA LEU A 200 7.11 -18.79 4.53
C LEU A 200 6.24 -20.05 4.56
N ARG A 201 5.16 -20.02 5.32
CA ARG A 201 4.18 -21.12 5.33
C ARG A 201 3.32 -21.09 4.07
N ASN A 202 2.79 -22.22 3.66
CA ASN A 202 1.92 -22.29 2.47
C ASN A 202 0.62 -21.51 2.64
N ASP A 203 0.09 -21.44 3.86
CA ASP A 203 -1.14 -20.73 4.21
C ASP A 203 -0.92 -19.23 4.56
N ASP A 204 0.32 -18.75 4.55
CA ASP A 204 0.59 -17.32 4.70
C ASP A 204 0.05 -16.57 3.48
N VAL A 205 -0.84 -15.61 3.69
CA VAL A 205 -1.24 -14.70 2.62
C VAL A 205 -0.10 -13.73 2.34
N VAL A 206 0.30 -13.66 1.07
CA VAL A 206 1.39 -12.81 0.57
C VAL A 206 0.90 -11.92 -0.56
N GLU A 207 1.52 -10.75 -0.72
CA GLU A 207 1.36 -9.91 -1.90
C GLU A 207 2.39 -10.36 -2.94
N ILE A 208 1.90 -10.88 -4.07
CA ILE A 208 2.76 -11.56 -5.04
C ILE A 208 2.22 -11.40 -6.46
N THR A 209 3.11 -11.39 -7.43
CA THR A 209 2.75 -11.45 -8.84
C THR A 209 2.15 -12.81 -9.17
N CYS A 210 1.02 -12.79 -9.88
CA CYS A 210 0.24 -13.96 -10.27
C CYS A 210 -0.10 -13.92 -11.75
N ASP A 211 -0.19 -15.09 -12.36
CA ASP A 211 -0.96 -15.26 -13.58
C ASP A 211 -2.42 -15.47 -13.22
N VAL A 212 -3.30 -14.75 -13.92
CA VAL A 212 -4.76 -14.79 -13.71
C VAL A 212 -5.41 -15.24 -15.00
N ASP A 213 -6.28 -16.22 -14.91
CA ASP A 213 -7.12 -16.71 -15.99
C ASP A 213 -8.53 -17.07 -15.48
N LYS A 214 -9.33 -17.70 -16.34
CA LYS A 214 -10.68 -18.17 -15.98
C LYS A 214 -10.72 -19.24 -14.86
N ASN A 215 -9.60 -19.87 -14.54
CA ASN A 215 -9.49 -20.89 -13.49
C ASN A 215 -9.06 -20.30 -12.13
N GLY A 216 -8.62 -19.04 -12.12
CA GLY A 216 -8.22 -18.31 -10.92
C GLY A 216 -6.83 -17.66 -11.00
N CYS A 217 -6.16 -17.58 -9.85
CA CYS A 217 -4.85 -16.96 -9.71
C CYS A 217 -3.80 -18.01 -9.40
N THR A 218 -2.70 -18.00 -10.16
CA THR A 218 -1.55 -18.86 -9.91
C THR A 218 -0.35 -17.97 -9.57
N PRO A 219 0.23 -18.07 -8.35
CA PRO A 219 1.37 -17.24 -7.97
C PRO A 219 2.63 -17.61 -8.76
N HIS A 220 3.41 -16.60 -9.10
CA HIS A 220 4.75 -16.82 -9.64
C HIS A 220 5.65 -17.47 -8.59
N ARG A 221 6.53 -18.36 -9.01
CA ARG A 221 7.55 -18.96 -8.15
C ARG A 221 8.69 -17.96 -7.95
N ILE A 222 8.70 -17.24 -6.83
CA ILE A 222 9.76 -16.27 -6.49
C ILE A 222 11.00 -16.98 -5.95
N GLY A 223 10.80 -18.08 -5.20
CA GLY A 223 11.88 -18.86 -4.59
C GLY A 223 12.56 -18.11 -3.44
N LYS A 224 13.89 -18.18 -3.40
CA LYS A 224 14.69 -17.46 -2.40
C LYS A 224 14.64 -15.95 -2.65
N VAL A 225 14.42 -15.20 -1.58
CA VAL A 225 14.47 -13.76 -1.55
C VAL A 225 15.61 -13.28 -0.62
N ASP A 226 15.90 -12.00 -0.65
CA ASP A 226 16.88 -11.40 0.26
C ASP A 226 16.54 -11.71 1.73
N GLU A 227 17.53 -12.12 2.51
CA GLU A 227 17.33 -12.59 3.88
C GLU A 227 16.80 -11.49 4.80
N GLN A 228 17.22 -10.23 4.61
CA GLN A 228 16.72 -9.11 5.43
C GLN A 228 15.25 -8.82 5.12
N ASN A 229 14.84 -8.91 3.84
CA ASN A 229 13.44 -8.74 3.45
C ASN A 229 12.59 -9.89 4.02
N LEU A 230 13.09 -11.14 3.94
CA LEU A 230 12.41 -12.31 4.48
C LEU A 230 12.23 -12.22 5.99
N GLU A 231 13.24 -11.75 6.71
CA GLU A 231 13.17 -11.57 8.18
C GLU A 231 12.06 -10.57 8.54
N LEU A 232 11.99 -9.43 7.84
CA LEU A 232 10.94 -8.44 8.10
C LEU A 232 9.55 -9.00 7.76
N ILE A 233 9.40 -9.70 6.63
CA ILE A 233 8.15 -10.38 6.24
C ILE A 233 7.73 -11.38 7.32
N ARG A 234 8.63 -12.27 7.77
CA ARG A 234 8.36 -13.26 8.83
C ARG A 234 7.93 -12.61 10.14
N ARG A 235 8.55 -11.50 10.49
CA ARG A 235 8.24 -10.75 11.72
C ARG A 235 6.81 -10.21 11.67
N VAL A 236 6.39 -9.63 10.55
CA VAL A 236 5.02 -9.13 10.37
C VAL A 236 4.02 -10.30 10.27
N LYS A 237 4.36 -11.41 9.62
CA LYS A 237 3.49 -12.62 9.61
C LYS A 237 3.27 -13.18 11.02
N ASN A 238 4.27 -13.16 11.88
CA ASN A 238 4.12 -13.55 13.28
C ASN A 238 3.19 -12.60 14.04
N TYR A 239 3.33 -11.29 13.81
CA TYR A 239 2.41 -10.28 14.32
C TYR A 239 0.96 -10.55 13.88
N GLU A 240 0.73 -10.79 12.59
CA GLU A 240 -0.61 -11.05 12.04
C GLU A 240 -1.27 -12.28 12.70
N ARG A 241 -0.52 -13.38 12.86
CA ARG A 241 -1.02 -14.60 13.51
C ARG A 241 -1.39 -14.37 14.98
N LEU A 242 -0.55 -13.65 15.72
CA LEU A 242 -0.83 -13.30 17.11
C LEU A 242 -1.99 -12.33 17.24
N SER A 243 -2.12 -11.36 16.33
CA SER A 243 -3.25 -10.43 16.29
C SER A 243 -4.56 -11.16 16.00
N SER A 244 -4.55 -12.08 15.04
CA SER A 244 -5.71 -12.94 14.74
C SER A 244 -6.12 -13.80 15.94
N LYS A 245 -5.13 -14.38 16.64
CA LYS A 245 -5.36 -15.12 17.90
C LYS A 245 -5.96 -14.21 18.98
N ALA A 246 -5.35 -13.04 19.19
CA ALA A 246 -5.79 -12.07 20.20
C ALA A 246 -7.25 -11.66 19.99
N ILE A 247 -7.66 -11.41 18.75
CA ILE A 247 -9.03 -11.03 18.41
C ILE A 247 -10.00 -12.19 18.66
N ARG A 248 -9.70 -13.41 18.20
CA ARG A 248 -10.58 -14.57 18.38
C ARG A 248 -10.77 -14.93 19.84
N GLU A 249 -9.71 -14.85 20.65
CA GLU A 249 -9.72 -15.22 22.07
C GLU A 249 -10.06 -14.03 22.97
N ARG A 250 -10.14 -12.83 22.43
CA ARG A 250 -10.25 -11.57 23.18
C ARG A 250 -9.17 -11.45 24.25
N SER A 251 -7.95 -11.85 23.90
CA SER A 251 -6.83 -11.95 24.80
C SER A 251 -5.96 -10.71 24.77
N ARG A 252 -6.00 -9.91 25.85
CA ARG A 252 -5.12 -8.76 26.05
C ARG A 252 -3.65 -9.15 25.99
N SER A 253 -3.28 -10.27 26.61
CA SER A 253 -1.89 -10.75 26.62
C SER A 253 -1.39 -11.08 25.22
N ALA A 254 -2.20 -11.76 24.39
CA ALA A 254 -1.83 -12.05 23.00
C ALA A 254 -1.72 -10.77 22.15
N ALA A 255 -2.58 -9.77 22.38
CA ALA A 255 -2.49 -8.48 21.71
C ALA A 255 -1.19 -7.73 22.04
N ILE A 256 -0.79 -7.73 23.32
CA ILE A 256 0.49 -7.14 23.76
C ILE A 256 1.67 -7.86 23.10
N GLN A 257 1.66 -9.19 23.08
CA GLN A 257 2.70 -9.97 22.41
C GLN A 257 2.79 -9.64 20.91
N ALA A 258 1.62 -9.55 20.23
CA ALA A 258 1.56 -9.18 18.82
C ALA A 258 2.21 -7.82 18.58
N LEU A 259 1.80 -6.77 19.29
CA LEU A 259 2.37 -5.43 19.13
C LEU A 259 3.85 -5.36 19.53
N THR A 260 4.27 -6.13 20.53
CA THR A 260 5.70 -6.20 20.91
C THR A 260 6.56 -6.71 19.76
N LEU A 261 6.04 -7.65 18.95
CA LEU A 261 6.75 -8.18 17.76
C LEU A 261 6.67 -7.26 16.55
N HIS A 262 5.65 -6.39 16.48
CA HIS A 262 5.50 -5.51 15.33
C HIS A 262 6.72 -4.59 15.16
N PRO A 263 7.33 -4.52 13.95
CA PRO A 263 8.60 -3.80 13.77
C PRO A 263 8.51 -2.30 14.10
N LEU A 264 7.34 -1.68 13.92
CA LEU A 264 7.13 -0.26 14.22
C LEU A 264 6.93 0.01 15.73
N VAL A 265 6.46 -0.96 16.52
CA VAL A 265 6.27 -0.84 17.97
C VAL A 265 7.52 -1.31 18.70
N ASN A 266 7.86 -2.59 18.56
CA ASN A 266 9.09 -3.22 19.08
C ASN A 266 9.43 -2.87 20.55
N SER A 267 8.40 -2.76 21.38
CA SER A 267 8.51 -2.37 22.79
C SER A 267 7.36 -2.94 23.59
N TYR A 268 7.65 -3.70 24.64
CA TYR A 268 6.63 -4.26 25.51
C TYR A 268 5.82 -3.17 26.24
N SER A 269 6.50 -2.16 26.81
CA SER A 269 5.84 -1.09 27.56
C SER A 269 4.94 -0.21 26.68
N ILE A 270 5.36 0.05 25.43
CA ILE A 270 4.52 0.76 24.46
C ILE A 270 3.34 -0.13 24.04
N ALA A 271 3.57 -1.41 23.78
CA ALA A 271 2.53 -2.36 23.43
C ALA A 271 1.44 -2.46 24.50
N VAL A 272 1.82 -2.50 25.79
CA VAL A 272 0.86 -2.47 26.91
C VAL A 272 -0.03 -1.24 26.85
N LYS A 273 0.58 -0.05 26.75
CA LYS A 273 -0.18 1.22 26.71
C LYS A 273 -1.13 1.27 25.50
N LEU A 274 -0.64 0.92 24.31
CA LEU A 274 -1.45 0.91 23.08
C LEU A 274 -2.64 -0.04 23.19
N VAL A 275 -2.42 -1.27 23.68
CA VAL A 275 -3.51 -2.25 23.82
C VAL A 275 -4.56 -1.77 24.83
N ASP A 276 -4.15 -1.21 25.96
CA ASP A 276 -5.08 -0.70 26.99
C ASP A 276 -5.90 0.48 26.46
N GLU A 277 -5.27 1.41 25.74
CA GLU A 277 -5.95 2.53 25.13
C GLU A 277 -6.91 2.07 24.01
N PHE A 278 -6.51 1.12 23.16
CA PHE A 278 -7.40 0.59 22.11
C PHE A 278 -8.62 -0.14 22.70
N ILE A 279 -8.43 -0.95 23.74
CA ILE A 279 -9.54 -1.64 24.42
C ILE A 279 -10.51 -0.64 25.05
N GLU A 280 -10.00 0.35 25.78
CA GLU A 280 -10.82 1.37 26.42
C GLU A 280 -11.57 2.22 25.40
N HIS A 281 -10.87 2.68 24.35
CA HIS A 281 -11.48 3.53 23.32
C HIS A 281 -12.58 2.82 22.52
N ASN A 282 -12.43 1.51 22.32
CA ASN A 282 -13.35 0.69 21.54
C ASN A 282 -14.29 -0.17 22.39
N LYS A 283 -14.37 0.03 23.69
CA LYS A 283 -15.17 -0.80 24.63
C LYS A 283 -16.64 -0.95 24.25
N ASN A 284 -17.22 0.08 23.62
CA ASN A 284 -18.61 0.06 23.17
C ASN A 284 -18.85 -0.85 21.95
N TYR A 285 -17.79 -1.20 21.20
CA TYR A 285 -17.82 -2.02 19.99
C TYR A 285 -17.19 -3.38 20.21
N CYS A 286 -16.20 -3.46 21.07
CA CYS A 286 -15.32 -4.63 21.27
C CYS A 286 -15.21 -4.97 22.76
N GLY A 287 -16.28 -5.47 23.38
CA GLY A 287 -16.25 -5.83 24.81
C GLY A 287 -15.65 -7.22 25.08
N GLY A 288 -15.37 -7.50 26.39
CA GLY A 288 -15.02 -8.83 26.89
C GLY A 288 -13.57 -9.25 26.69
N TRP A 289 -12.64 -8.33 26.53
CA TRP A 289 -11.21 -8.61 26.58
C TRP A 289 -10.75 -9.03 27.97
N LYS A 290 -9.85 -10.05 28.04
CA LYS A 290 -9.32 -10.65 29.28
C LYS A 290 -7.80 -10.54 29.33
#